data_383fdbe1622faf06813a7537e7f5a841
#
_entry.id   383fdbe1622faf06813a7537e7f5a841
#
_cell.length_a   1.000
_cell.length_b   1.000
_cell.length_c   1.000
_cell.angle_alpha   90.00
_cell.angle_beta   90.00
_cell.angle_gamma   90.00
#
_symmetry.space_group_name_H-M   'P 1'
#
loop_
_entity.id
_entity.type
_entity.pdbx_description
1 polymer ?
#
loop_
_entity_poly.entity_id
_entity_poly.type
_entity_poly.pdbx_seq_one_letter_code
_entity_poly.pdbx_strand_id
1 'polypeptide(L)'
;GGDTDTIGAIAGAILGAAAGVGVFDGRALAQVEEVSRLGLATVAEQLLALRAPGEHAASAPPAPESEGAIPEEEAPASCPEPSAPAGRVVLMGQILLDLAVRGDTLPGPGGDVWAVDEGMHVGGGFNALVAARRMGAEAVSLSPIGDGPYSSLIQAALTREGITDLGPSVAGIDNGFCIAFTDHTGERTFISTKGAETMAPASAWADVVRTMRPGDVLYVDGYLMDHPANREAAQAALRTLPEGVRVVLDVSPVIGIPDGLPTRDVIISMNHREAQEIGKGTADRSLLDRCAQPLGAAEAVCAAMRRPVVVRAGAQGAYVAHPSVAATDAVHEDASHVPTPRVEAIDTNGAGDAHSGVLAASLAQGIPLERALLLANCAGALSATVVGPASCPSRSQIEAAADALEARADEE
;
A
#
# COMPACT_ATOMS: atom_id res chain seq x y z
N GLY A 1 10.32 3.70 -34.01
CA GLY A 1 11.54 4.23 -33.50
C GLY A 1 11.22 5.02 -32.26
N GLY A 2 11.35 4.39 -31.09
CA GLY A 2 11.27 5.10 -29.82
C GLY A 2 12.57 5.89 -29.60
N ASP A 3 12.53 6.93 -28.80
CA ASP A 3 13.68 7.75 -28.41
C ASP A 3 14.66 6.96 -27.52
N THR A 4 15.26 5.95 -28.13
CA THR A 4 16.27 5.09 -27.47
C THR A 4 17.53 5.86 -27.07
N ASP A 5 17.76 6.99 -27.70
CA ASP A 5 18.97 7.81 -27.51
C ASP A 5 18.86 8.60 -26.20
N THR A 6 17.71 9.19 -25.93
CA THR A 6 17.46 9.90 -24.67
C THR A 6 17.45 8.96 -23.46
N ILE A 7 16.79 7.79 -23.60
CA ILE A 7 16.75 6.76 -22.53
C ILE A 7 18.18 6.26 -22.25
N GLY A 8 18.97 5.98 -23.32
CA GLY A 8 20.36 5.57 -23.16
C GLY A 8 21.23 6.60 -22.49
N ALA A 9 21.04 7.90 -22.81
CA ALA A 9 21.79 8.99 -22.22
C ALA A 9 21.46 9.18 -20.72
N ILE A 10 20.19 9.12 -20.35
CA ILE A 10 19.75 9.24 -18.95
C ILE A 10 20.25 8.04 -18.11
N ALA A 11 20.05 6.81 -18.61
CA ALA A 11 20.53 5.63 -17.92
C ALA A 11 22.06 5.64 -17.76
N GLY A 12 22.79 6.06 -18.80
CA GLY A 12 24.24 6.20 -18.76
C GLY A 12 24.69 7.25 -17.74
N ALA A 13 24.02 8.38 -17.66
CA ALA A 13 24.34 9.44 -16.68
C ALA A 13 24.13 8.96 -15.23
N ILE A 14 23.02 8.25 -14.96
CA ILE A 14 22.71 7.72 -13.63
C ILE A 14 23.72 6.64 -13.22
N LEU A 15 23.99 5.68 -14.09
CA LEU A 15 24.95 4.60 -13.81
C LEU A 15 26.38 5.15 -13.62
N GLY A 16 26.79 6.11 -14.46
CA GLY A 16 28.10 6.75 -14.33
C GLY A 16 28.24 7.57 -13.05
N ALA A 17 27.18 8.24 -12.61
CA ALA A 17 27.18 8.98 -11.35
C ALA A 17 27.22 8.06 -10.12
N ALA A 18 26.54 6.93 -10.18
CA ALA A 18 26.43 5.97 -9.05
C ALA A 18 27.66 5.07 -8.89
N ALA A 19 28.25 4.58 -9.99
CA ALA A 19 29.28 3.53 -9.95
C ALA A 19 30.57 3.89 -10.70
N GLY A 20 30.67 5.10 -11.25
CA GLY A 20 31.82 5.59 -11.98
C GLY A 20 31.91 5.05 -13.40
N VAL A 21 32.93 5.51 -14.14
CA VAL A 21 33.12 5.17 -15.56
C VAL A 21 33.44 3.70 -15.81
N GLY A 22 33.91 2.98 -14.79
CA GLY A 22 34.28 1.58 -14.88
C GLY A 22 33.15 0.58 -15.14
N VAL A 23 31.88 1.01 -15.04
CA VAL A 23 30.70 0.19 -15.34
C VAL A 23 30.41 0.08 -16.83
N PHE A 24 31.02 0.94 -17.64
CA PHE A 24 30.81 0.97 -19.08
C PHE A 24 31.91 0.19 -19.81
N ASP A 25 31.51 -0.52 -20.86
CA ASP A 25 32.49 -1.12 -21.78
C ASP A 25 33.38 -0.04 -22.41
N GLY A 26 34.68 -0.15 -22.26
CA GLY A 26 35.63 0.82 -22.80
C GLY A 26 35.57 1.01 -24.32
N ARG A 27 35.14 -0.03 -25.08
CA ARG A 27 34.90 0.07 -26.52
C ARG A 27 33.66 0.90 -26.83
N ALA A 28 32.60 0.71 -26.05
CA ALA A 28 31.37 1.48 -26.19
C ALA A 28 31.62 2.96 -25.89
N LEU A 29 32.37 3.28 -24.83
CA LEU A 29 32.78 4.66 -24.53
C LEU A 29 33.60 5.29 -25.64
N ALA A 30 34.57 4.58 -26.18
CA ALA A 30 35.39 5.08 -27.29
C ALA A 30 34.55 5.34 -28.56
N GLN A 31 33.58 4.47 -28.85
CA GLN A 31 32.68 4.63 -29.98
C GLN A 31 31.75 5.83 -29.82
N VAL A 32 31.21 6.06 -28.61
CA VAL A 32 30.39 7.24 -28.31
C VAL A 32 31.21 8.50 -28.50
N GLU A 33 32.44 8.56 -28.00
CA GLU A 33 33.34 9.70 -28.14
C GLU A 33 33.70 9.98 -29.61
N GLU A 34 33.97 8.93 -30.41
CA GLU A 34 34.26 9.04 -31.84
C GLU A 34 33.08 9.62 -32.64
N VAL A 35 31.86 9.19 -32.31
CA VAL A 35 30.66 9.62 -33.03
C VAL A 35 30.20 11.01 -32.55
N SER A 36 30.17 11.24 -31.25
CA SER A 36 29.65 12.49 -30.67
C SER A 36 30.62 13.64 -30.71
N ARG A 37 31.95 13.39 -30.66
CA ARG A 37 33.03 14.36 -30.63
C ARG A 37 32.90 15.43 -29.54
N LEU A 38 32.24 15.05 -28.44
CA LEU A 38 31.93 15.99 -27.35
C LEU A 38 33.08 16.16 -26.35
N GLY A 39 34.15 15.38 -26.46
CA GLY A 39 35.27 15.45 -25.51
C GLY A 39 34.83 15.10 -24.08
N LEU A 40 33.98 14.10 -23.91
CA LEU A 40 33.32 13.73 -22.65
C LEU A 40 34.31 13.51 -21.50
N ALA A 41 35.47 12.89 -21.79
CA ALA A 41 36.53 12.72 -20.80
C ALA A 41 37.09 14.05 -20.31
N THR A 42 37.32 14.99 -21.22
CA THR A 42 37.83 16.32 -20.90
C THR A 42 36.81 17.14 -20.11
N VAL A 43 35.52 17.04 -20.46
CA VAL A 43 34.43 17.70 -19.72
C VAL A 43 34.33 17.12 -18.31
N ALA A 44 34.44 15.80 -18.15
CA ALA A 44 34.44 15.17 -16.83
C ALA A 44 35.61 15.60 -15.96
N GLU A 45 36.81 15.70 -16.52
CA GLU A 45 37.99 16.21 -15.83
C GLU A 45 37.84 17.69 -15.40
N GLN A 46 37.25 18.52 -16.27
CA GLN A 46 36.97 19.92 -15.94
C GLN A 46 35.95 20.07 -14.81
N LEU A 47 34.90 19.23 -14.82
CA LEU A 47 33.88 19.21 -13.74
C LEU A 47 34.49 18.71 -12.42
N LEU A 48 35.37 17.71 -12.46
CA LEU A 48 36.07 17.24 -11.28
C LEU A 48 37.04 18.30 -10.72
N ALA A 49 37.68 19.10 -11.59
CA ALA A 49 38.56 20.19 -11.18
C ALA A 49 37.80 21.34 -10.51
N LEU A 50 36.52 21.52 -10.77
CA LEU A 50 35.68 22.51 -10.08
C LEU A 50 35.28 22.05 -8.67
N ARG A 51 35.50 20.81 -8.33
CA ARG A 51 35.27 20.28 -6.97
C ARG A 51 36.37 20.85 -6.06
N ALA A 52 36.00 21.71 -5.09
CA ALA A 52 36.94 22.25 -4.12
C ALA A 52 37.69 21.11 -3.40
N PRO A 53 39.03 21.17 -3.28
CA PRO A 53 39.76 20.17 -2.52
C PRO A 53 39.46 20.39 -1.03
N GLY A 54 38.63 19.53 -0.43
CA GLY A 54 38.35 19.58 1.00
C GLY A 54 37.06 18.95 1.53
N GLU A 55 36.14 18.53 0.68
CA GLU A 55 34.86 17.98 1.17
C GLU A 55 34.82 16.45 1.34
N HIS A 56 35.91 15.80 1.62
CA HIS A 56 35.95 14.41 2.08
C HIS A 56 36.31 14.32 3.56
N ALA A 57 35.61 15.03 4.41
CA ALA A 57 35.44 14.79 5.84
C ALA A 57 34.50 15.86 6.42
N ALA A 58 33.28 15.89 5.96
CA ALA A 58 32.22 16.53 6.75
C ALA A 58 31.90 15.56 7.89
N SER A 59 32.63 15.71 8.99
CA SER A 59 32.14 15.37 10.33
C SER A 59 30.73 15.98 10.47
N ALA A 60 29.80 15.22 11.01
CA ALA A 60 28.49 15.72 11.39
C ALA A 60 28.62 17.10 12.08
N PRO A 61 27.74 18.08 11.78
CA PRO A 61 27.75 19.35 12.48
C PRO A 61 27.61 19.07 13.98
N PRO A 62 28.32 19.82 14.84
CA PRO A 62 28.19 19.71 16.28
C PRO A 62 26.72 20.00 16.63
N ALA A 63 26.16 19.18 17.50
CA ALA A 63 24.84 19.40 18.08
C ALA A 63 24.79 20.83 18.65
N PRO A 64 23.69 21.59 18.46
CA PRO A 64 23.55 22.88 19.07
C PRO A 64 23.63 22.73 20.58
N GLU A 65 24.48 23.56 21.21
CA GLU A 65 24.61 23.64 22.66
C GLU A 65 23.23 23.93 23.26
N SER A 66 22.81 23.10 24.17
CA SER A 66 21.56 23.23 24.91
C SER A 66 21.65 24.39 25.89
N GLU A 67 21.14 25.56 25.56
CA GLU A 67 20.72 26.54 26.55
C GLU A 67 19.19 26.45 26.70
N GLY A 68 18.77 26.08 27.90
CA GLY A 68 17.37 26.08 28.30
C GLY A 68 16.87 24.73 28.79
N ALA A 69 17.08 24.44 30.07
CA ALA A 69 16.43 23.34 30.74
C ALA A 69 14.89 23.51 30.67
N ILE A 70 14.24 22.64 29.92
CA ILE A 70 12.79 22.46 29.99
C ILE A 70 12.51 21.75 31.32
N PRO A 71 11.52 22.18 32.13
CA PRO A 71 11.16 21.48 33.36
C PRO A 71 10.80 20.04 33.07
N GLU A 72 11.30 19.11 33.87
CA GLU A 72 10.84 17.71 33.87
C GLU A 72 9.35 17.68 34.15
N GLU A 73 8.56 17.43 33.13
CA GLU A 73 7.15 17.11 33.28
C GLU A 73 7.05 15.69 33.85
N GLU A 74 6.39 15.55 34.99
CA GLU A 74 6.18 14.28 35.68
C GLU A 74 5.70 13.21 34.72
N ALA A 75 6.36 12.08 34.70
CA ALA A 75 5.99 10.92 33.90
C ALA A 75 4.56 10.52 34.21
N PRO A 76 3.68 10.40 33.19
CA PRO A 76 2.32 9.93 33.42
C PRO A 76 2.35 8.51 33.98
N ALA A 77 1.45 8.27 34.93
CA ALA A 77 1.26 7.03 35.66
C ALA A 77 1.31 5.79 34.75
N SER A 78 1.97 4.75 35.26
CA SER A 78 2.16 3.42 34.68
C SER A 78 1.03 2.98 33.73
N CYS A 79 1.38 2.82 32.44
CA CYS A 79 0.58 2.03 31.52
C CYS A 79 0.36 0.63 32.11
N PRO A 80 -0.86 0.07 32.00
CA PRO A 80 -1.10 -1.31 32.37
C PRO A 80 -0.16 -2.21 31.55
N GLU A 81 0.38 -3.25 32.20
CA GLU A 81 1.27 -4.21 31.55
C GLU A 81 0.64 -4.76 30.28
N PRO A 82 1.39 -4.90 29.17
CA PRO A 82 0.85 -5.38 27.91
C PRO A 82 0.36 -6.81 28.10
N SER A 83 -0.95 -6.99 28.01
CA SER A 83 -1.56 -8.29 27.76
C SER A 83 -1.00 -8.82 26.45
N ALA A 84 -0.44 -10.03 26.42
CA ALA A 84 0.10 -10.75 25.27
C ALA A 84 0.77 -9.90 24.15
N PRO A 85 1.91 -10.29 23.59
CA PRO A 85 2.57 -9.50 22.55
C PRO A 85 1.58 -9.24 21.40
N ALA A 86 1.47 -7.97 21.01
CA ALA A 86 0.63 -7.57 19.89
C ALA A 86 1.02 -8.38 18.62
N GLY A 87 0.02 -8.79 17.83
CA GLY A 87 0.25 -9.52 16.60
C GLY A 87 0.89 -8.64 15.53
N ARG A 88 1.41 -9.29 14.49
CA ARG A 88 2.00 -8.64 13.31
C ARG A 88 0.97 -8.49 12.20
N VAL A 89 1.18 -7.50 11.32
CA VAL A 89 0.50 -7.40 10.03
C VAL A 89 1.42 -7.95 8.95
N VAL A 90 0.99 -9.01 8.28
CA VAL A 90 1.76 -9.68 7.21
C VAL A 90 1.03 -9.45 5.89
N LEU A 91 1.65 -8.73 4.97
CA LEU A 91 1.11 -8.50 3.63
C LEU A 91 1.43 -9.69 2.72
N MET A 92 0.42 -10.34 2.18
CA MET A 92 0.50 -11.21 1.02
C MET A 92 -0.13 -10.49 -0.16
N GLY A 93 0.71 -9.84 -0.96
CA GLY A 93 0.27 -8.92 -2.01
C GLY A 93 1.42 -8.40 -2.86
N GLN A 94 1.19 -7.28 -3.53
CA GLN A 94 2.12 -6.68 -4.47
C GLN A 94 2.65 -5.35 -3.96
N ILE A 95 3.96 -5.12 -4.18
CA ILE A 95 4.60 -3.80 -4.04
C ILE A 95 5.26 -3.45 -5.37
N LEU A 96 4.95 -2.26 -5.87
CA LEU A 96 5.45 -1.73 -7.14
C LEU A 96 5.71 -0.23 -7.01
N LEU A 97 6.19 0.41 -8.07
CA LEU A 97 6.32 1.86 -8.09
C LEU A 97 5.09 2.52 -8.69
N ASP A 98 4.61 3.59 -8.08
CA ASP A 98 3.64 4.52 -8.64
C ASP A 98 4.37 5.72 -9.23
N LEU A 99 4.22 5.91 -10.54
CA LEU A 99 4.66 7.11 -11.26
C LEU A 99 3.44 8.04 -11.39
N ALA A 100 3.30 8.94 -10.43
CA ALA A 100 2.23 9.93 -10.43
C ALA A 100 2.54 11.02 -11.45
N VAL A 101 1.63 11.26 -12.38
CA VAL A 101 1.75 12.28 -13.40
C VAL A 101 0.46 13.08 -13.44
N ARG A 102 0.54 14.40 -13.37
CA ARG A 102 -0.61 15.28 -13.50
C ARG A 102 -0.48 16.10 -14.78
N GLY A 103 -1.56 16.18 -15.55
CA GLY A 103 -1.63 16.96 -16.78
C GLY A 103 -3.02 17.52 -17.03
N ASP A 104 -3.19 18.25 -18.11
CA ASP A 104 -4.50 18.82 -18.47
C ASP A 104 -5.47 17.71 -18.91
N THR A 105 -5.07 16.94 -19.90
CA THR A 105 -5.86 15.81 -20.43
C THR A 105 -4.92 14.69 -20.85
N LEU A 106 -5.41 13.44 -20.82
CA LEU A 106 -4.65 12.33 -21.38
C LEU A 106 -4.51 12.53 -22.90
N PRO A 107 -3.28 12.47 -23.48
CA PRO A 107 -3.11 12.69 -24.91
C PRO A 107 -3.77 11.59 -25.74
N GLY A 108 -4.37 11.97 -26.88
CA GLY A 108 -4.85 11.02 -27.86
C GLY A 108 -3.69 10.28 -28.55
N PRO A 109 -3.98 9.25 -29.38
CA PRO A 109 -2.96 8.50 -30.12
C PRO A 109 -2.05 9.41 -30.96
N GLY A 110 -0.73 9.32 -30.75
CA GLY A 110 0.27 10.16 -31.41
C GLY A 110 0.40 11.59 -30.85
N GLY A 111 -0.36 11.92 -29.81
CA GLY A 111 -0.28 13.21 -29.13
C GLY A 111 0.81 13.22 -28.05
N ASP A 112 1.09 14.42 -27.55
CA ASP A 112 2.03 14.71 -26.48
C ASP A 112 1.41 15.69 -25.49
N VAL A 113 1.77 15.59 -24.22
CA VAL A 113 1.33 16.51 -23.16
C VAL A 113 2.46 16.69 -22.13
N TRP A 114 2.67 17.92 -21.70
CA TRP A 114 3.59 18.22 -20.61
C TRP A 114 2.90 17.99 -19.26
N ALA A 115 3.55 17.25 -18.39
CA ALA A 115 3.12 17.13 -17.00
C ALA A 115 3.29 18.48 -16.29
N VAL A 116 2.34 18.83 -15.45
CA VAL A 116 2.41 20.01 -14.56
C VAL A 116 2.89 19.63 -13.17
N ASP A 117 2.83 18.36 -12.83
CA ASP A 117 3.33 17.79 -11.59
C ASP A 117 3.65 16.32 -11.81
N GLU A 118 4.68 15.82 -11.14
CA GLU A 118 5.14 14.45 -11.24
C GLU A 118 5.73 13.97 -9.90
N GLY A 119 5.65 12.66 -9.67
CA GLY A 119 6.22 12.04 -8.48
C GLY A 119 6.45 10.55 -8.69
N MET A 120 7.43 10.01 -7.98
CA MET A 120 7.68 8.58 -7.92
C MET A 120 7.59 8.10 -6.47
N HIS A 121 6.71 7.17 -6.23
CA HIS A 121 6.42 6.63 -4.89
C HIS A 121 6.45 5.11 -4.92
N VAL A 122 6.79 4.49 -3.81
CA VAL A 122 6.51 3.07 -3.62
C VAL A 122 5.03 2.94 -3.26
N GLY A 123 4.31 2.07 -3.98
CA GLY A 123 2.86 1.91 -3.92
C GLY A 123 2.41 0.46 -3.75
N GLY A 124 1.15 0.23 -4.06
CA GLY A 124 0.49 -1.06 -3.82
C GLY A 124 0.37 -1.34 -2.31
N GLY A 125 0.55 -2.59 -1.93
CA GLY A 125 0.46 -3.03 -0.54
C GLY A 125 1.43 -2.35 0.43
N PHE A 126 2.46 -1.66 -0.08
CA PHE A 126 3.36 -0.83 0.74
C PHE A 126 2.60 0.24 1.53
N ASN A 127 1.60 0.87 0.92
CA ASN A 127 0.82 1.92 1.59
C ASN A 127 0.09 1.37 2.83
N ALA A 128 -0.48 0.17 2.73
CA ALA A 128 -1.13 -0.50 3.86
C ALA A 128 -0.14 -0.89 4.96
N LEU A 129 1.07 -1.34 4.60
CA LEU A 129 2.12 -1.65 5.57
C LEU A 129 2.63 -0.41 6.29
N VAL A 130 2.79 0.73 5.57
CA VAL A 130 3.12 2.02 6.20
C VAL A 130 2.03 2.44 7.18
N ALA A 131 0.76 2.29 6.81
CA ALA A 131 -0.35 2.59 7.70
C ALA A 131 -0.34 1.70 8.96
N ALA A 132 -0.04 0.42 8.81
CA ALA A 132 0.12 -0.50 9.95
C ALA A 132 1.27 -0.07 10.87
N ARG A 133 2.41 0.33 10.31
CA ARG A 133 3.55 0.88 11.07
C ARG A 133 3.19 2.15 11.82
N ARG A 134 2.44 3.07 11.19
CA ARG A 134 1.97 4.32 11.83
C ARG A 134 1.04 4.05 13.02
N MET A 135 0.30 2.93 12.99
CA MET A 135 -0.49 2.44 14.13
C MET A 135 0.36 1.69 15.17
N GLY A 136 1.67 1.55 14.97
CA GLY A 136 2.58 0.90 15.92
C GLY A 136 2.61 -0.64 15.83
N ALA A 137 2.02 -1.24 14.79
CA ALA A 137 2.13 -2.68 14.57
C ALA A 137 3.48 -3.05 13.94
N GLU A 138 3.96 -4.26 14.21
CA GLU A 138 5.00 -4.88 13.39
C GLU A 138 4.43 -5.20 12.01
N ALA A 139 5.14 -4.80 10.94
CA ALA A 139 4.69 -4.99 9.57
C ALA A 139 5.70 -5.82 8.78
N VAL A 140 5.20 -6.80 8.04
CA VAL A 140 5.99 -7.76 7.25
C VAL A 140 5.47 -7.78 5.82
N SER A 141 6.37 -7.67 4.85
CA SER A 141 6.08 -7.83 3.43
C SER A 141 6.41 -9.24 2.95
N LEU A 142 5.49 -9.85 2.21
CA LEU A 142 5.74 -11.07 1.42
C LEU A 142 5.73 -10.79 -0.09
N SER A 143 5.72 -9.52 -0.51
CA SER A 143 5.77 -9.17 -1.93
C SER A 143 7.04 -9.73 -2.58
N PRO A 144 6.93 -10.38 -3.75
CA PRO A 144 8.12 -10.74 -4.50
C PRO A 144 8.89 -9.49 -4.93
N ILE A 145 10.21 -9.50 -4.75
CA ILE A 145 11.09 -8.39 -5.10
C ILE A 145 12.17 -8.87 -6.07
N GLY A 146 12.37 -8.12 -7.14
CA GLY A 146 13.36 -8.36 -8.17
C GLY A 146 14.77 -7.88 -7.80
N ASP A 147 15.61 -7.71 -8.82
CA ASP A 147 17.01 -7.28 -8.68
C ASP A 147 17.37 -6.04 -9.51
N GLY A 148 16.35 -5.31 -9.98
CA GLY A 148 16.53 -4.08 -10.77
C GLY A 148 16.49 -2.79 -9.94
N PRO A 149 16.55 -1.63 -10.62
CA PRO A 149 16.50 -0.31 -9.99
C PRO A 149 15.24 -0.05 -9.17
N TYR A 150 14.08 -0.43 -9.67
CA TYR A 150 12.80 -0.26 -8.95
C TYR A 150 12.74 -1.15 -7.71
N SER A 151 13.21 -2.38 -7.82
CA SER A 151 13.36 -3.30 -6.69
C SER A 151 14.23 -2.70 -5.58
N SER A 152 15.34 -2.06 -5.95
CA SER A 152 16.24 -1.39 -5.00
C SER A 152 15.55 -0.22 -4.28
N LEU A 153 14.71 0.56 -4.97
CA LEU A 153 13.92 1.64 -4.39
C LEU A 153 12.88 1.10 -3.40
N ILE A 154 12.22 -0.01 -3.75
CA ILE A 154 11.26 -0.69 -2.87
C ILE A 154 11.96 -1.18 -1.59
N GLN A 155 13.09 -1.87 -1.70
CA GLN A 155 13.87 -2.35 -0.54
C GLN A 155 14.31 -1.21 0.36
N ALA A 156 14.79 -0.10 -0.21
CA ALA A 156 15.16 1.09 0.55
C ALA A 156 13.97 1.70 1.28
N ALA A 157 12.78 1.73 0.67
CA ALA A 157 11.56 2.23 1.28
C ALA A 157 11.07 1.32 2.43
N LEU A 158 11.07 0.00 2.24
CA LEU A 158 10.73 -0.96 3.29
C LEU A 158 11.66 -0.79 4.50
N THR A 159 12.96 -0.68 4.27
CA THR A 159 13.96 -0.46 5.32
C THR A 159 13.72 0.85 6.07
N ARG A 160 13.47 1.95 5.35
CA ARG A 160 13.21 3.27 5.94
C ARG A 160 11.98 3.29 6.84
N GLU A 161 10.92 2.59 6.46
CA GLU A 161 9.68 2.50 7.25
C GLU A 161 9.74 1.39 8.33
N GLY A 162 10.86 0.67 8.45
CA GLY A 162 11.01 -0.42 9.42
C GLY A 162 10.07 -1.61 9.16
N ILE A 163 9.78 -1.86 7.89
CA ILE A 163 8.97 -3.00 7.43
C ILE A 163 9.91 -4.16 7.15
N THR A 164 9.65 -5.32 7.74
CA THR A 164 10.45 -6.52 7.52
C THR A 164 10.11 -7.14 6.17
N ASP A 165 11.11 -7.33 5.33
CA ASP A 165 10.95 -8.03 4.06
C ASP A 165 11.24 -9.54 4.22
N LEU A 166 10.22 -10.37 4.02
CA LEU A 166 10.27 -11.83 3.97
C LEU A 166 9.74 -12.36 2.62
N GLY A 167 9.57 -11.47 1.64
CA GLY A 167 9.15 -11.84 0.29
C GLY A 167 10.22 -12.64 -0.47
N PRO A 168 9.82 -13.42 -1.48
CA PRO A 168 10.77 -14.13 -2.32
C PRO A 168 11.54 -13.17 -3.22
N SER A 169 12.85 -13.40 -3.39
CA SER A 169 13.65 -12.72 -4.39
C SER A 169 13.46 -13.37 -5.76
N VAL A 170 13.27 -12.57 -6.80
CA VAL A 170 13.09 -13.01 -8.20
C VAL A 170 14.20 -12.43 -9.04
N ALA A 171 15.19 -13.26 -9.38
CA ALA A 171 16.37 -12.82 -10.12
C ALA A 171 16.10 -12.57 -11.61
N GLY A 172 16.81 -11.62 -12.20
CA GLY A 172 16.80 -11.30 -13.63
C GLY A 172 15.61 -10.47 -14.09
N ILE A 173 14.83 -9.92 -13.18
CA ILE A 173 13.69 -9.04 -13.50
C ILE A 173 13.53 -7.96 -12.43
N ASP A 174 13.11 -6.78 -12.83
CA ASP A 174 12.76 -5.69 -11.91
C ASP A 174 11.30 -5.76 -11.44
N ASN A 175 10.95 -5.04 -10.40
CA ASN A 175 9.55 -4.81 -10.07
C ASN A 175 8.87 -3.93 -11.13
N GLY A 176 7.57 -4.11 -11.28
CA GLY A 176 6.76 -3.29 -12.16
C GLY A 176 6.52 -1.87 -11.64
N PHE A 177 5.83 -1.09 -12.45
CA PHE A 177 5.37 0.25 -12.09
C PHE A 177 3.97 0.49 -12.63
N CYS A 178 3.28 1.43 -11.99
CA CYS A 178 2.00 1.95 -12.42
C CYS A 178 2.13 3.44 -12.75
N ILE A 179 1.80 3.86 -13.96
CA ILE A 179 1.61 5.27 -14.28
C ILE A 179 0.20 5.66 -13.83
N ALA A 180 0.10 6.57 -12.89
CA ALA A 180 -1.15 7.16 -12.43
C ALA A 180 -1.29 8.57 -13.01
N PHE A 181 -1.97 8.70 -14.14
CA PHE A 181 -2.24 9.99 -14.76
C PHE A 181 -3.50 10.61 -14.14
N THR A 182 -3.37 11.82 -13.60
CA THR A 182 -4.50 12.62 -13.07
C THR A 182 -4.75 13.81 -13.99
N ASP A 183 -5.95 13.92 -14.52
CA ASP A 183 -6.34 15.05 -15.37
C ASP A 183 -6.79 16.29 -14.56
N HIS A 184 -7.12 17.39 -15.29
CA HIS A 184 -7.57 18.64 -14.69
C HIS A 184 -8.88 18.51 -13.90
N THR A 185 -9.67 17.46 -14.11
CA THR A 185 -10.91 17.19 -13.36
C THR A 185 -10.65 16.40 -12.08
N GLY A 186 -9.43 15.87 -11.91
CA GLY A 186 -9.05 14.95 -10.82
C GLY A 186 -9.36 13.48 -11.13
N GLU A 187 -9.84 13.18 -12.36
CA GLU A 187 -10.04 11.79 -12.81
C GLU A 187 -8.68 11.13 -13.04
N ARG A 188 -8.60 9.86 -12.65
CA ARG A 188 -7.35 9.09 -12.77
C ARG A 188 -7.45 7.99 -13.80
N THR A 189 -6.37 7.85 -14.56
CA THR A 189 -6.17 6.74 -15.51
C THR A 189 -4.88 6.03 -15.18
N PHE A 190 -4.92 4.70 -15.13
CA PHE A 190 -3.79 3.88 -14.72
C PHE A 190 -3.26 3.04 -15.87
N ILE A 191 -1.94 2.96 -15.98
CA ILE A 191 -1.24 2.04 -16.88
C ILE A 191 -0.21 1.28 -16.05
N SER A 192 -0.47 -0.01 -15.81
CA SER A 192 0.40 -0.85 -14.99
C SER A 192 1.22 -1.81 -15.84
N THR A 193 2.47 -2.01 -15.44
CA THR A 193 3.37 -3.05 -15.97
C THR A 193 3.40 -4.25 -15.03
N LYS A 194 3.99 -5.34 -15.48
CA LYS A 194 4.17 -6.57 -14.69
C LYS A 194 5.66 -6.80 -14.49
N GLY A 195 6.06 -7.01 -13.25
CA GLY A 195 7.43 -7.30 -12.87
C GLY A 195 7.51 -8.44 -11.85
N ALA A 196 8.56 -8.43 -11.05
CA ALA A 196 8.85 -9.46 -10.05
C ALA A 196 7.69 -9.69 -9.07
N GLU A 197 6.94 -8.63 -8.72
CA GLU A 197 5.78 -8.67 -7.82
C GLU A 197 4.66 -9.61 -8.29
N THR A 198 4.68 -9.99 -9.58
CA THR A 198 3.68 -10.88 -10.19
C THR A 198 4.12 -12.34 -10.25
N MET A 199 5.31 -12.68 -9.73
CA MET A 199 6.01 -13.94 -9.98
C MET A 199 6.37 -14.69 -8.69
N ALA A 200 5.44 -14.77 -7.73
CA ALA A 200 5.67 -15.53 -6.50
C ALA A 200 5.91 -17.02 -6.80
N PRO A 201 7.02 -17.62 -6.31
CA PRO A 201 7.18 -19.06 -6.34
C PRO A 201 6.08 -19.78 -5.54
N ALA A 202 5.57 -20.91 -6.03
CA ALA A 202 4.39 -21.58 -5.51
C ALA A 202 4.44 -21.93 -4.01
N SER A 203 5.63 -22.14 -3.43
CA SER A 203 5.80 -22.51 -2.01
C SER A 203 6.25 -21.35 -1.11
N ALA A 204 6.72 -20.24 -1.68
CA ALA A 204 7.43 -19.20 -0.91
C ALA A 204 6.59 -18.59 0.21
N TRP A 205 5.34 -18.26 -0.06
CA TRP A 205 4.46 -17.68 0.95
C TRP A 205 4.00 -18.66 2.02
N ALA A 206 3.80 -19.93 1.64
CA ALA A 206 3.37 -20.97 2.57
C ALA A 206 4.37 -21.19 3.71
N ASP A 207 5.68 -21.04 3.44
CA ASP A 207 6.72 -21.23 4.45
C ASP A 207 6.66 -20.15 5.53
N VAL A 208 6.42 -18.89 5.15
CA VAL A 208 6.28 -17.79 6.11
C VAL A 208 4.92 -17.85 6.82
N VAL A 209 3.83 -18.10 6.08
CA VAL A 209 2.47 -18.15 6.64
C VAL A 209 2.36 -19.22 7.73
N ARG A 210 3.02 -20.37 7.59
CA ARG A 210 3.08 -21.41 8.63
C ARG A 210 3.73 -20.95 9.94
N THR A 211 4.54 -19.91 9.91
CA THR A 211 5.20 -19.34 11.13
C THR A 211 4.36 -18.29 11.83
N MET A 212 3.22 -17.90 11.27
CA MET A 212 2.31 -16.94 11.89
C MET A 212 1.71 -17.50 13.17
N ARG A 213 1.32 -16.61 14.06
CA ARG A 213 0.84 -16.94 15.41
C ARG A 213 -0.57 -16.42 15.62
N PRO A 214 -1.33 -16.99 16.55
CA PRO A 214 -2.60 -16.41 16.98
C PRO A 214 -2.43 -14.93 17.35
N GLY A 215 -3.31 -14.09 16.81
CA GLY A 215 -3.22 -12.63 16.93
C GLY A 215 -2.54 -11.94 15.74
N ASP A 216 -1.71 -12.62 14.94
CA ASP A 216 -1.22 -12.07 13.68
C ASP A 216 -2.39 -11.86 12.69
N VAL A 217 -2.26 -10.86 11.81
CA VAL A 217 -3.21 -10.58 10.74
C VAL A 217 -2.52 -10.76 9.39
N LEU A 218 -3.05 -11.65 8.57
CA LEU A 218 -2.68 -11.79 7.16
C LEU A 218 -3.53 -10.80 6.35
N TYR A 219 -2.90 -9.74 5.84
CA TYR A 219 -3.52 -8.83 4.89
C TYR A 219 -3.29 -9.35 3.47
N VAL A 220 -4.37 -9.63 2.77
CA VAL A 220 -4.36 -10.18 1.41
C VAL A 220 -4.81 -9.10 0.45
N ASP A 221 -3.93 -8.74 -0.46
CA ASP A 221 -4.17 -7.79 -1.54
C ASP A 221 -4.83 -8.49 -2.72
N GLY A 222 -5.95 -7.97 -3.20
CA GLY A 222 -6.73 -8.54 -4.28
C GLY A 222 -6.00 -8.59 -5.63
N TYR A 223 -5.06 -7.69 -5.88
CA TYR A 223 -4.26 -7.68 -7.11
C TYR A 223 -3.48 -8.98 -7.35
N LEU A 224 -3.11 -9.69 -6.28
CA LEU A 224 -2.45 -10.99 -6.43
C LEU A 224 -3.26 -12.01 -7.24
N MET A 225 -4.61 -11.85 -7.28
CA MET A 225 -5.50 -12.76 -8.00
C MET A 225 -5.43 -12.60 -9.53
N ASP A 226 -4.92 -11.48 -10.04
CA ASP A 226 -4.75 -11.23 -11.49
C ASP A 226 -3.59 -12.05 -12.09
N HIS A 227 -2.69 -12.55 -11.25
CA HIS A 227 -1.47 -13.23 -11.70
C HIS A 227 -1.51 -14.73 -11.35
N PRO A 228 -1.43 -15.63 -12.34
CA PRO A 228 -1.56 -17.08 -12.10
C PRO A 228 -0.56 -17.62 -11.07
N ALA A 229 0.71 -17.19 -11.10
CA ALA A 229 1.74 -17.61 -10.15
C ALA A 229 1.39 -17.18 -8.71
N ASN A 230 1.03 -15.91 -8.54
CA ASN A 230 0.64 -15.36 -7.23
C ASN A 230 -0.64 -16.05 -6.70
N ARG A 231 -1.62 -16.28 -7.56
CA ARG A 231 -2.85 -16.99 -7.20
C ARG A 231 -2.57 -18.39 -6.68
N GLU A 232 -1.73 -19.15 -7.38
CA GLU A 232 -1.33 -20.49 -6.96
C GLU A 232 -0.58 -20.46 -5.62
N ALA A 233 0.39 -19.57 -5.46
CA ALA A 233 1.15 -19.38 -4.23
C ALA A 233 0.26 -18.95 -3.06
N ALA A 234 -0.69 -18.02 -3.28
CA ALA A 234 -1.64 -17.58 -2.27
C ALA A 234 -2.56 -18.71 -1.80
N GLN A 235 -3.12 -19.48 -2.72
CA GLN A 235 -3.94 -20.64 -2.39
C GLN A 235 -3.17 -21.72 -1.62
N ALA A 236 -1.89 -21.93 -1.95
CA ALA A 236 -1.02 -22.83 -1.21
C ALA A 236 -0.76 -22.32 0.21
N ALA A 237 -0.49 -21.03 0.37
CA ALA A 237 -0.26 -20.39 1.66
C ALA A 237 -1.50 -20.43 2.57
N LEU A 238 -2.66 -20.05 2.03
CA LEU A 238 -3.91 -20.01 2.80
C LEU A 238 -4.30 -21.38 3.36
N ARG A 239 -3.98 -22.48 2.64
CA ARG A 239 -4.19 -23.85 3.16
C ARG A 239 -3.30 -24.21 4.35
N THR A 240 -2.24 -23.45 4.59
CA THR A 240 -1.28 -23.67 5.70
C THR A 240 -1.46 -22.68 6.85
N LEU A 241 -2.47 -21.80 6.77
CA LEU A 241 -2.70 -20.75 7.75
C LEU A 241 -2.99 -21.35 9.13
N PRO A 242 -2.24 -20.97 10.18
CA PRO A 242 -2.49 -21.47 11.53
C PRO A 242 -3.83 -20.97 12.09
N GLU A 243 -4.41 -21.75 12.99
CA GLU A 243 -5.62 -21.34 13.72
C GLU A 243 -5.33 -20.09 14.59
N GLY A 244 -6.30 -19.17 14.64
CA GLY A 244 -6.19 -17.92 15.40
C GLY A 244 -5.47 -16.79 14.65
N VAL A 245 -5.01 -17.01 13.41
CA VAL A 245 -4.57 -15.96 12.50
C VAL A 245 -5.78 -15.40 11.79
N ARG A 246 -5.95 -14.08 11.84
CA ARG A 246 -7.05 -13.40 11.12
C ARG A 246 -6.63 -13.02 9.71
N VAL A 247 -7.57 -13.10 8.76
CA VAL A 247 -7.37 -12.63 7.39
C VAL A 247 -8.17 -11.37 7.14
N VAL A 248 -7.54 -10.33 6.63
CA VAL A 248 -8.20 -9.17 6.01
C VAL A 248 -7.93 -9.24 4.52
N LEU A 249 -8.99 -9.53 3.74
CA LEU A 249 -8.91 -9.57 2.28
C LEU A 249 -9.46 -8.26 1.72
N ASP A 250 -8.62 -7.47 1.06
CA ASP A 250 -9.06 -6.36 0.23
C ASP A 250 -9.29 -6.86 -1.20
N VAL A 251 -10.52 -6.80 -1.69
CA VAL A 251 -10.89 -7.39 -2.99
C VAL A 251 -10.59 -6.48 -4.18
N SER A 252 -9.88 -5.40 -3.99
CA SER A 252 -9.50 -4.46 -5.05
C SER A 252 -8.33 -5.00 -5.90
N PRO A 253 -8.49 -5.11 -7.22
CA PRO A 253 -9.72 -5.05 -8.01
C PRO A 253 -10.58 -6.31 -7.88
N VAL A 254 -11.83 -6.25 -8.32
CA VAL A 254 -12.76 -7.40 -8.27
C VAL A 254 -12.40 -8.44 -9.33
N ILE A 255 -11.42 -9.29 -9.01
CA ILE A 255 -10.98 -10.38 -9.91
C ILE A 255 -11.49 -11.73 -9.40
N GLY A 256 -11.65 -11.86 -8.09
CA GLY A 256 -12.14 -13.10 -7.44
C GLY A 256 -11.63 -13.21 -6.00
N ILE A 257 -12.13 -14.24 -5.33
CA ILE A 257 -11.73 -14.59 -3.97
C ILE A 257 -10.82 -15.80 -4.05
N PRO A 258 -9.66 -15.80 -3.36
CA PRO A 258 -8.77 -16.95 -3.38
C PRO A 258 -9.41 -18.18 -2.73
N ASP A 259 -9.24 -19.34 -3.36
CA ASP A 259 -9.58 -20.61 -2.73
C ASP A 259 -8.68 -20.86 -1.50
N GLY A 260 -9.24 -21.54 -0.49
CA GLY A 260 -8.47 -21.89 0.71
C GLY A 260 -8.58 -20.86 1.84
N LEU A 261 -9.37 -19.78 1.67
CA LEU A 261 -9.69 -18.89 2.77
C LEU A 261 -10.34 -19.68 3.93
N PRO A 262 -9.93 -19.44 5.19
CA PRO A 262 -10.57 -20.05 6.35
C PRO A 262 -12.06 -19.75 6.39
N THR A 263 -12.81 -20.60 7.06
CA THR A 263 -14.26 -20.37 7.28
C THR A 263 -14.54 -19.35 8.38
N ARG A 264 -13.56 -19.10 9.26
CA ARG A 264 -13.63 -18.15 10.38
C ARG A 264 -12.46 -17.18 10.30
N ASP A 265 -12.54 -16.10 11.08
CA ASP A 265 -11.49 -15.11 11.21
C ASP A 265 -11.09 -14.44 9.88
N VAL A 266 -12.02 -14.29 8.96
CA VAL A 266 -11.85 -13.60 7.68
C VAL A 266 -12.77 -12.39 7.64
N ILE A 267 -12.22 -11.23 7.32
CA ILE A 267 -12.96 -10.00 7.01
C ILE A 267 -12.68 -9.65 5.55
N ILE A 268 -13.74 -9.43 4.78
CA ILE A 268 -13.65 -9.04 3.38
C ILE A 268 -13.90 -7.53 3.30
N SER A 269 -12.93 -6.78 2.82
CA SER A 269 -12.99 -5.32 2.67
C SER A 269 -13.06 -4.94 1.20
N MET A 270 -13.90 -3.96 0.89
CA MET A 270 -14.07 -3.43 -0.45
C MET A 270 -14.61 -2.00 -0.41
N ASN A 271 -14.48 -1.25 -1.50
CA ASN A 271 -15.22 -0.01 -1.65
C ASN A 271 -16.64 -0.27 -2.22
N HIS A 272 -17.52 0.72 -2.17
CA HIS A 272 -18.90 0.57 -2.63
C HIS A 272 -18.99 0.25 -4.13
N ARG A 273 -18.09 0.78 -4.96
CA ARG A 273 -18.04 0.48 -6.40
C ARG A 273 -17.68 -0.99 -6.65
N GLU A 274 -16.73 -1.53 -5.91
CA GLU A 274 -16.34 -2.95 -5.97
C GLU A 274 -17.49 -3.86 -5.53
N ALA A 275 -18.22 -3.48 -4.47
CA ALA A 275 -19.42 -4.20 -4.04
C ALA A 275 -20.50 -4.22 -5.14
N GLN A 276 -20.69 -3.11 -5.85
CA GLN A 276 -21.60 -3.05 -7.00
C GLN A 276 -21.13 -3.94 -8.17
N GLU A 277 -19.82 -4.02 -8.40
CA GLU A 277 -19.27 -4.90 -9.45
C GLU A 277 -19.49 -6.37 -9.11
N ILE A 278 -19.32 -6.76 -7.86
CA ILE A 278 -19.67 -8.10 -7.37
C ILE A 278 -21.16 -8.38 -7.62
N GLY A 279 -22.04 -7.44 -7.28
CA GLY A 279 -23.47 -7.55 -7.55
C GLY A 279 -23.81 -7.76 -9.03
N LYS A 280 -23.11 -7.04 -9.93
CA LYS A 280 -23.29 -7.18 -11.40
C LYS A 280 -22.83 -8.55 -11.94
N GLY A 281 -21.80 -9.14 -11.31
CA GLY A 281 -21.25 -10.44 -11.69
C GLY A 281 -22.16 -11.62 -11.32
N THR A 282 -23.23 -11.41 -10.54
CA THR A 282 -24.16 -12.46 -10.12
C THR A 282 -25.36 -12.54 -11.06
N ALA A 283 -25.95 -13.74 -11.18
CA ALA A 283 -27.22 -13.96 -11.87
C ALA A 283 -28.42 -13.46 -11.03
N ASP A 284 -28.21 -13.15 -9.77
CA ASP A 284 -29.25 -12.70 -8.83
C ASP A 284 -29.44 -11.18 -8.92
N ARG A 285 -30.53 -10.78 -9.59
CA ARG A 285 -30.89 -9.36 -9.73
C ARG A 285 -31.23 -8.70 -8.40
N SER A 286 -31.70 -9.45 -7.41
CA SER A 286 -32.03 -8.88 -6.10
C SER A 286 -30.75 -8.42 -5.38
N LEU A 287 -29.65 -9.10 -5.59
CA LEU A 287 -28.33 -8.71 -5.08
C LEU A 287 -27.86 -7.39 -5.70
N LEU A 288 -28.06 -7.21 -7.00
CA LEU A 288 -27.70 -5.98 -7.72
C LEU A 288 -28.49 -4.76 -7.16
N ASP A 289 -29.80 -4.91 -6.96
CA ASP A 289 -30.65 -3.83 -6.45
C ASP A 289 -30.25 -3.45 -5.01
N ARG A 290 -29.92 -4.40 -4.17
CA ARG A 290 -29.42 -4.18 -2.80
C ARG A 290 -28.07 -3.46 -2.79
N CYS A 291 -27.19 -3.75 -3.75
CA CYS A 291 -25.88 -3.10 -3.87
C CYS A 291 -25.94 -1.63 -4.31
N ALA A 292 -27.11 -1.08 -4.63
CA ALA A 292 -27.29 0.33 -4.99
C ALA A 292 -26.94 1.29 -3.83
N GLN A 293 -27.10 0.84 -2.58
CA GLN A 293 -26.74 1.61 -1.38
C GLN A 293 -25.66 0.86 -0.58
N PRO A 294 -24.73 1.57 0.08
CA PRO A 294 -23.62 0.92 0.78
C PRO A 294 -24.05 -0.08 1.86
N LEU A 295 -25.09 0.23 2.64
CA LEU A 295 -25.62 -0.67 3.66
C LEU A 295 -26.13 -1.97 3.02
N GLY A 296 -27.02 -1.84 2.03
CA GLY A 296 -27.56 -2.98 1.32
C GLY A 296 -26.50 -3.79 0.58
N ALA A 297 -25.42 -3.14 0.13
CA ALA A 297 -24.27 -3.81 -0.47
C ALA A 297 -23.50 -4.66 0.57
N ALA A 298 -23.26 -4.12 1.77
CA ALA A 298 -22.61 -4.85 2.84
C ALA A 298 -23.42 -6.11 3.22
N GLU A 299 -24.70 -5.96 3.42
CA GLU A 299 -25.63 -7.05 3.72
C GLU A 299 -25.64 -8.10 2.58
N ALA A 300 -25.85 -7.67 1.35
CA ALA A 300 -25.98 -8.56 0.20
C ALA A 300 -24.70 -9.37 -0.07
N VAL A 301 -23.55 -8.74 0.00
CA VAL A 301 -22.26 -9.40 -0.19
C VAL A 301 -21.94 -10.32 1.00
N CYS A 302 -22.26 -9.90 2.24
CA CYS A 302 -22.11 -10.71 3.44
C CYS A 302 -22.94 -12.01 3.33
N ALA A 303 -24.20 -11.93 2.91
CA ALA A 303 -25.06 -13.09 2.68
C ALA A 303 -24.47 -14.07 1.66
N ALA A 304 -24.01 -13.52 0.53
CA ALA A 304 -23.43 -14.32 -0.55
C ALA A 304 -22.14 -15.02 -0.12
N MET A 305 -21.26 -14.31 0.61
CA MET A 305 -19.95 -14.80 1.00
C MET A 305 -19.93 -15.54 2.34
N ARG A 306 -20.97 -15.39 3.16
CA ARG A 306 -21.10 -15.96 4.51
C ARG A 306 -19.91 -15.63 5.40
N ARG A 307 -19.41 -14.40 5.30
CA ARG A 307 -18.28 -13.84 6.06
C ARG A 307 -18.55 -12.37 6.41
N PRO A 308 -17.94 -11.83 7.47
CA PRO A 308 -17.97 -10.39 7.73
C PRO A 308 -17.48 -9.62 6.51
N VAL A 309 -18.26 -8.61 6.11
CA VAL A 309 -17.99 -7.74 4.97
C VAL A 309 -17.96 -6.29 5.42
N VAL A 310 -16.95 -5.56 5.01
CA VAL A 310 -16.78 -4.12 5.19
C VAL A 310 -16.90 -3.44 3.83
N VAL A 311 -17.87 -2.53 3.68
CA VAL A 311 -18.03 -1.69 2.49
C VAL A 311 -17.66 -0.26 2.83
N ARG A 312 -16.54 0.20 2.29
CA ARG A 312 -16.05 1.58 2.40
C ARG A 312 -16.86 2.49 1.46
N ALA A 313 -17.42 3.57 1.96
CA ALA A 313 -18.30 4.47 1.21
C ALA A 313 -17.79 5.93 1.18
N GLY A 314 -16.49 6.13 1.21
CA GLY A 314 -15.84 7.44 1.17
C GLY A 314 -16.33 8.35 2.30
N ALA A 315 -16.85 9.54 1.96
CA ALA A 315 -17.34 10.50 2.94
C ALA A 315 -18.57 10.02 3.77
N GLN A 316 -19.16 8.87 3.42
CA GLN A 316 -20.22 8.24 4.20
C GLN A 316 -19.68 7.26 5.26
N GLY A 317 -18.36 7.08 5.36
CA GLY A 317 -17.75 6.12 6.28
C GLY A 317 -17.74 4.69 5.75
N ALA A 318 -17.95 3.72 6.64
CA ALA A 318 -17.98 2.31 6.28
C ALA A 318 -19.24 1.63 6.84
N TYR A 319 -19.62 0.54 6.19
CA TYR A 319 -20.74 -0.31 6.60
C TYR A 319 -20.18 -1.72 6.81
N VAL A 320 -20.46 -2.30 7.96
CA VAL A 320 -20.04 -3.66 8.30
C VAL A 320 -21.25 -4.56 8.46
N ALA A 321 -21.22 -5.71 7.82
CA ALA A 321 -22.24 -6.74 7.97
C ALA A 321 -21.61 -8.04 8.46
N HIS A 322 -22.30 -8.71 9.39
CA HIS A 322 -21.92 -9.99 9.95
C HIS A 322 -22.86 -11.08 9.49
N PRO A 323 -22.36 -12.29 9.19
CA PRO A 323 -23.24 -13.41 8.84
C PRO A 323 -24.07 -13.82 10.07
N SER A 324 -25.39 -13.91 9.90
CA SER A 324 -26.29 -14.36 10.97
C SER A 324 -25.98 -15.80 11.39
N VAL A 325 -25.95 -16.04 12.69
CA VAL A 325 -25.75 -17.37 13.29
C VAL A 325 -27.09 -18.14 13.42
N ALA A 326 -28.23 -17.48 13.14
CA ALA A 326 -29.55 -18.08 13.29
C ALA A 326 -29.82 -19.10 12.20
N ALA A 327 -30.17 -20.33 12.61
CA ALA A 327 -30.47 -21.49 11.75
C ALA A 327 -31.86 -21.41 11.04
N THR A 328 -32.47 -20.24 10.96
CA THR A 328 -33.75 -20.01 10.27
C THR A 328 -33.52 -19.29 8.95
N ASP A 329 -34.26 -19.67 7.91
CA ASP A 329 -34.12 -19.20 6.52
C ASP A 329 -34.33 -17.68 6.28
N ALA A 330 -34.55 -16.90 7.32
CA ALA A 330 -34.54 -15.46 7.28
C ALA A 330 -33.13 -14.94 7.65
N VAL A 331 -32.34 -14.61 6.65
CA VAL A 331 -31.04 -13.98 6.81
C VAL A 331 -31.28 -12.56 7.33
N HIS A 332 -31.30 -12.40 8.66
CA HIS A 332 -31.17 -11.12 9.30
C HIS A 332 -29.67 -10.87 9.46
N GLU A 333 -29.11 -10.09 8.56
CA GLU A 333 -27.76 -9.64 8.67
C GLU A 333 -27.74 -8.44 9.63
N ASP A 334 -26.87 -8.53 10.62
CA ASP A 334 -26.65 -7.41 11.54
C ASP A 334 -25.63 -6.49 10.86
N ALA A 335 -26.14 -5.49 10.16
CA ALA A 335 -25.31 -4.51 9.49
C ALA A 335 -25.35 -3.18 10.23
N SER A 336 -24.16 -2.59 10.45
CA SER A 336 -23.99 -1.32 11.14
C SER A 336 -23.20 -0.33 10.32
N HIS A 337 -23.45 0.96 10.58
CA HIS A 337 -22.71 2.07 10.00
C HIS A 337 -21.63 2.53 10.96
N VAL A 338 -20.41 2.71 10.45
CA VAL A 338 -19.28 3.30 11.18
C VAL A 338 -18.96 4.67 10.55
N PRO A 339 -19.04 5.77 11.32
CA PRO A 339 -18.85 7.11 10.78
C PRO A 339 -17.40 7.39 10.38
N THR A 340 -17.20 8.51 9.66
CA THR A 340 -15.90 9.04 9.26
C THR A 340 -15.82 10.54 9.50
N PRO A 341 -14.64 11.13 9.76
CA PRO A 341 -14.51 12.58 9.86
C PRO A 341 -14.86 13.25 8.53
N ARG A 342 -15.48 14.42 8.61
CA ARG A 342 -15.66 15.27 7.44
C ARG A 342 -14.37 16.02 7.16
N VAL A 343 -13.79 15.80 5.99
CA VAL A 343 -12.56 16.43 5.53
C VAL A 343 -12.73 17.01 4.14
N GLU A 344 -11.90 17.97 3.79
CA GLU A 344 -11.73 18.43 2.41
C GLU A 344 -10.63 17.55 1.76
N ALA A 345 -11.04 16.70 0.84
CA ALA A 345 -10.11 15.78 0.17
C ALA A 345 -9.27 16.53 -0.88
N ILE A 346 -7.95 16.37 -0.81
CA ILE A 346 -6.96 16.89 -1.76
C ILE A 346 -6.52 15.79 -2.71
N ASP A 347 -6.18 14.61 -2.13
CA ASP A 347 -5.74 13.44 -2.89
C ASP A 347 -6.25 12.16 -2.22
N THR A 348 -7.06 11.39 -2.93
CA THR A 348 -7.62 10.14 -2.40
C THR A 348 -6.74 8.91 -2.67
N ASN A 349 -5.53 9.09 -3.27
CA ASN A 349 -4.61 8.00 -3.50
C ASN A 349 -4.10 7.41 -2.17
N GLY A 350 -4.16 6.08 -2.04
CA GLY A 350 -3.74 5.40 -0.81
C GLY A 350 -4.71 5.52 0.39
N ALA A 351 -5.84 6.25 0.27
CA ALA A 351 -6.80 6.35 1.38
C ALA A 351 -7.46 5.00 1.72
N GLY A 352 -7.71 4.15 0.71
CA GLY A 352 -8.17 2.78 0.89
C GLY A 352 -7.12 1.91 1.57
N ASP A 353 -5.86 2.06 1.18
CA ASP A 353 -4.72 1.33 1.78
C ASP A 353 -4.50 1.77 3.22
N ALA A 354 -4.59 3.07 3.51
CA ALA A 354 -4.51 3.59 4.87
C ALA A 354 -5.62 3.01 5.74
N HIS A 355 -6.86 2.96 5.24
CA HIS A 355 -7.98 2.31 5.92
C HIS A 355 -7.67 0.83 6.20
N SER A 356 -7.30 0.06 5.18
CA SER A 356 -7.08 -1.39 5.31
C SER A 356 -5.87 -1.72 6.18
N GLY A 357 -4.81 -0.94 6.10
CA GLY A 357 -3.61 -1.09 6.95
C GLY A 357 -3.87 -0.79 8.42
N VAL A 358 -4.62 0.29 8.72
CA VAL A 358 -5.04 0.63 10.10
C VAL A 358 -6.02 -0.39 10.64
N LEU A 359 -6.96 -0.87 9.85
CA LEU A 359 -7.86 -1.96 10.24
C LEU A 359 -7.05 -3.22 10.63
N ALA A 360 -6.15 -3.66 9.78
CA ALA A 360 -5.33 -4.83 10.03
C ALA A 360 -4.46 -4.66 11.31
N ALA A 361 -3.83 -3.49 11.48
CA ALA A 361 -3.02 -3.19 12.66
C ALA A 361 -3.84 -3.16 13.96
N SER A 362 -5.02 -2.55 13.93
CA SER A 362 -5.93 -2.48 15.07
C SER A 362 -6.39 -3.88 15.50
N LEU A 363 -6.71 -4.72 14.53
CA LEU A 363 -7.09 -6.11 14.78
C LEU A 363 -5.93 -6.95 15.33
N ALA A 364 -4.70 -6.73 14.86
CA ALA A 364 -3.49 -7.36 15.37
C ALA A 364 -3.17 -6.94 16.82
N GLN A 365 -3.60 -5.75 17.21
CA GLN A 365 -3.51 -5.24 18.59
C GLN A 365 -4.68 -5.69 19.49
N GLY A 366 -5.62 -6.51 18.97
CA GLY A 366 -6.78 -6.99 19.71
C GLY A 366 -7.88 -5.96 19.89
N ILE A 367 -7.85 -4.85 19.14
CA ILE A 367 -8.92 -3.84 19.17
C ILE A 367 -10.20 -4.44 18.55
N PRO A 368 -11.37 -4.28 19.19
CA PRO A 368 -12.64 -4.73 18.64
C PRO A 368 -12.92 -4.16 17.24
N LEU A 369 -13.64 -4.93 16.41
CA LEU A 369 -13.81 -4.61 14.98
C LEU A 369 -14.46 -3.23 14.75
N GLU A 370 -15.47 -2.87 15.53
CA GLU A 370 -16.16 -1.59 15.38
C GLU A 370 -15.23 -0.40 15.65
N ARG A 371 -14.43 -0.47 16.72
CA ARG A 371 -13.42 0.54 17.03
C ARG A 371 -12.30 0.53 16.02
N ALA A 372 -11.86 -0.63 15.57
CA ALA A 372 -10.84 -0.77 14.51
C ALA A 372 -11.31 -0.13 13.20
N LEU A 373 -12.58 -0.27 12.83
CA LEU A 373 -13.18 0.38 11.66
C LEU A 373 -13.28 1.89 11.81
N LEU A 374 -13.62 2.39 13.01
CA LEU A 374 -13.63 3.83 13.27
C LEU A 374 -12.24 4.45 13.09
N LEU A 375 -11.21 3.81 13.65
CA LEU A 375 -9.81 4.22 13.46
C LEU A 375 -9.41 4.16 11.98
N ALA A 376 -9.79 3.11 11.28
CA ALA A 376 -9.53 2.94 9.86
C ALA A 376 -10.21 4.02 8.99
N ASN A 377 -11.46 4.36 9.28
CA ASN A 377 -12.17 5.46 8.61
C ASN A 377 -11.48 6.80 8.85
N CYS A 378 -11.03 7.08 10.10
CA CYS A 378 -10.28 8.28 10.42
C CYS A 378 -8.95 8.34 9.64
N ALA A 379 -8.23 7.23 9.56
CA ALA A 379 -6.98 7.15 8.81
C ALA A 379 -7.20 7.43 7.32
N GLY A 380 -8.18 6.76 6.70
CA GLY A 380 -8.50 6.98 5.28
C GLY A 380 -8.93 8.42 4.97
N ALA A 381 -9.77 9.01 5.83
CA ALA A 381 -10.21 10.39 5.66
C ALA A 381 -9.06 11.40 5.80
N LEU A 382 -8.22 11.26 6.83
CA LEU A 382 -7.07 12.14 7.06
C LEU A 382 -5.99 11.95 5.99
N SER A 383 -5.75 10.74 5.51
CA SER A 383 -4.86 10.48 4.38
C SER A 383 -5.26 11.28 3.15
N ALA A 384 -6.57 11.38 2.88
CA ALA A 384 -7.08 12.10 1.72
C ALA A 384 -6.85 13.62 1.77
N THR A 385 -6.42 14.17 2.89
CA THR A 385 -6.08 15.62 3.03
C THR A 385 -4.63 15.94 2.66
N VAL A 386 -3.84 14.93 2.29
CA VAL A 386 -2.40 15.08 1.99
C VAL A 386 -2.12 14.47 0.62
N VAL A 387 -1.25 15.11 -0.16
CA VAL A 387 -0.82 14.58 -1.47
C VAL A 387 0.09 13.38 -1.29
N GLY A 388 -0.12 12.35 -2.09
CA GLY A 388 0.71 11.16 -2.19
C GLY A 388 0.14 9.90 -1.52
N PRO A 389 0.53 8.71 -1.99
CA PRO A 389 -0.14 7.45 -1.65
C PRO A 389 0.13 6.95 -0.22
N ALA A 390 1.35 7.12 0.33
CA ALA A 390 1.71 6.65 1.68
C ALA A 390 1.52 7.74 2.75
N SER A 391 0.39 8.45 2.70
CA SER A 391 0.09 9.64 3.50
C SER A 391 -0.65 9.34 4.82
N CYS A 392 -0.70 8.07 5.26
CA CYS A 392 -1.38 7.70 6.50
C CYS A 392 -0.85 8.54 7.70
N PRO A 393 -1.73 9.18 8.50
CA PRO A 393 -1.34 9.99 9.64
C PRO A 393 -0.77 9.14 10.79
N SER A 394 -0.23 9.81 11.81
CA SER A 394 0.24 9.15 13.01
C SER A 394 -0.91 8.56 13.84
N ARG A 395 -0.60 7.57 14.67
CA ARG A 395 -1.55 6.95 15.60
C ARG A 395 -2.31 7.99 16.43
N SER A 396 -1.60 8.96 17.00
CA SER A 396 -2.21 10.00 17.84
C SER A 396 -3.22 10.87 17.10
N GLN A 397 -2.96 11.18 15.82
CA GLN A 397 -3.91 11.93 14.99
C GLN A 397 -5.15 11.10 14.68
N ILE A 398 -4.96 9.81 14.39
CA ILE A 398 -6.06 8.87 14.12
C ILE A 398 -6.95 8.71 15.36
N GLU A 399 -6.34 8.45 16.52
CA GLU A 399 -7.05 8.27 17.79
C GLU A 399 -7.81 9.55 18.19
N ALA A 400 -7.17 10.72 18.09
CA ALA A 400 -7.83 11.99 18.39
C ALA A 400 -9.05 12.26 17.48
N ALA A 401 -8.97 11.91 16.20
CA ALA A 401 -10.12 12.06 15.29
C ALA A 401 -11.25 11.07 15.63
N ALA A 402 -10.93 9.85 16.02
CA ALA A 402 -11.90 8.85 16.43
C ALA A 402 -12.59 9.22 17.74
N ASP A 403 -11.84 9.68 18.75
CA ASP A 403 -12.39 10.13 20.03
C ASP A 403 -13.33 11.34 19.87
N ALA A 404 -12.99 12.25 18.95
CA ALA A 404 -13.87 13.38 18.62
C ALA A 404 -15.19 12.96 17.96
N LEU A 405 -15.20 11.85 17.21
CA LEU A 405 -16.45 11.31 16.63
C LEU A 405 -17.32 10.63 17.69
N GLU A 406 -16.69 9.85 18.59
CA GLU A 406 -17.41 9.19 19.70
C GLU A 406 -18.03 10.22 20.65
N ALA A 407 -17.29 11.25 21.04
CA ALA A 407 -17.81 12.32 21.90
C ALA A 407 -19.06 13.03 21.32
N ARG A 408 -19.13 13.20 20.01
CA ARG A 408 -20.31 13.78 19.34
C ARG A 408 -21.49 12.82 19.28
N ALA A 409 -21.24 11.52 19.17
CA ALA A 409 -22.33 10.53 19.17
C ALA A 409 -22.99 10.38 20.55
N ASP A 410 -22.23 10.64 21.63
CA ASP A 410 -22.76 10.64 23.01
C ASP A 410 -23.58 11.91 23.36
N GLU A 411 -23.43 12.98 22.57
CA GLU A 411 -24.17 14.26 22.76
C GLU A 411 -25.52 14.30 21.99
N GLU A 412 -25.70 13.41 20.99
CA GLU A 412 -26.94 13.30 20.18
C GLU A 412 -27.90 12.24 20.75
#